data_49cb55b5f6e695d3bf0bc9109c74e1f1
#
_entry.id   49cb55b5f6e695d3bf0bc9109c74e1f1
#
_cell.length_a   1.000
_cell.length_b   1.000
_cell.length_c   1.000
_cell.angle_alpha   90.00
_cell.angle_beta   90.00
_cell.angle_gamma   90.00
#
_symmetry.space_group_name_H-M   'P 1'
#
loop_
_entity.id
_entity.type
_entity.pdbx_description
1 polymer ?
#
loop_
_entity_poly.entity_id
_entity_poly.type
_entity_poly.pdbx_seq_one_letter_code
_entity_poly.pdbx_strand_id
1 'polypeptide(L)'
;AQLLTWRLGVLRNEGKATSAQISLAKRNNVDMAINIAREARQMLGGMGITGEYSIMRHSMNLESVITYEGTHDIHLLITGLDITGLNAFK
;
A
#
# COMPACT_ATOMS: atom_id res chain seq x y z
N ALA A 1 7.02 -7.80 0.01
CA ALA A 1 6.75 -6.57 -0.76
C ALA A 1 7.70 -6.42 -1.96
N GLN A 2 9.01 -6.40 -1.77
CA GLN A 2 9.99 -6.23 -2.86
C GLN A 2 9.83 -7.28 -3.96
N LEU A 3 9.75 -8.56 -3.60
CA LEU A 3 9.57 -9.65 -4.57
C LEU A 3 8.23 -9.54 -5.31
N LEU A 4 7.16 -9.19 -4.61
CA LEU A 4 5.85 -8.95 -5.21
C LEU A 4 5.92 -7.81 -6.24
N THR A 5 6.55 -6.70 -5.87
CA THR A 5 6.73 -5.54 -6.76
C THR A 5 7.58 -5.87 -7.97
N TRP A 6 8.68 -6.58 -7.77
CA TRP A 6 9.53 -7.04 -8.87
C TRP A 6 8.76 -7.95 -9.83
N ARG A 7 8.04 -8.94 -9.32
CA ARG A 7 7.22 -9.84 -10.16
C ARG A 7 6.15 -9.08 -10.94
N LEU A 8 5.49 -8.12 -10.29
CA LEU A 8 4.49 -7.27 -10.95
C LEU A 8 5.13 -6.45 -12.07
N GLY A 9 6.32 -5.91 -11.85
CA GLY A 9 7.09 -5.18 -12.88
C GLY A 9 7.40 -6.05 -14.11
N VAL A 10 7.84 -7.29 -13.89
CA VAL A 10 8.07 -8.26 -14.97
C VAL A 10 6.78 -8.53 -15.75
N LEU A 11 5.68 -8.81 -15.06
CA LEU A 11 4.37 -9.03 -15.69
C LEU A 11 3.90 -7.81 -16.49
N ARG A 12 4.15 -6.61 -15.97
CA ARG A 12 3.83 -5.36 -16.66
C ARG A 12 4.61 -5.22 -17.97
N ASN A 13 5.91 -5.49 -17.94
CA ASN A 13 6.77 -5.43 -19.12
C ASN A 13 6.37 -6.47 -20.18
N GLU A 14 5.87 -7.62 -19.75
CA GLU A 14 5.34 -8.67 -20.62
C GLU A 14 3.90 -8.41 -21.12
N GLY A 15 3.26 -7.33 -20.68
CA GLY A 15 1.87 -7.02 -21.00
C GLY A 15 0.84 -7.94 -20.33
N LYS A 16 1.23 -8.66 -19.27
CA LYS A 16 0.41 -9.66 -18.56
C LYS A 16 -0.15 -9.18 -17.22
N ALA A 17 0.24 -8.00 -16.75
CA ALA A 17 -0.25 -7.47 -15.47
C ALA A 17 -1.73 -7.07 -15.55
N THR A 18 -2.53 -7.50 -14.58
CA THR A 18 -3.94 -7.13 -14.45
C THR A 18 -4.14 -5.98 -13.47
N SER A 19 -5.27 -5.27 -13.58
CA SER A 19 -5.64 -4.20 -12.64
C SER A 19 -5.76 -4.73 -11.21
N ALA A 20 -6.27 -5.94 -11.01
CA ALA A 20 -6.39 -6.58 -9.70
C ALA A 20 -5.01 -6.84 -9.08
N GLN A 21 -4.03 -7.29 -9.85
CA GLN A 21 -2.65 -7.51 -9.38
C GLN A 21 -1.98 -6.20 -8.95
N ILE A 22 -2.22 -5.11 -9.69
CA ILE A 22 -1.72 -3.77 -9.33
C ILE A 22 -2.38 -3.29 -8.02
N SER A 23 -3.69 -3.45 -7.90
CA SER A 23 -4.46 -3.11 -6.70
C SER A 23 -4.00 -3.90 -5.48
N LEU A 24 -3.80 -5.21 -5.63
CA LEU A 24 -3.29 -6.08 -4.58
C LEU A 24 -1.89 -5.64 -4.12
N ALA A 25 -0.98 -5.35 -5.05
CA ALA A 25 0.37 -4.92 -4.73
C ALA A 25 0.39 -3.57 -4.01
N LYS A 26 -0.38 -2.58 -4.48
CA LYS A 26 -0.49 -1.29 -3.79
C LYS A 26 -1.02 -1.48 -2.37
N ARG A 27 -2.15 -2.19 -2.21
CA ARG A 27 -2.75 -2.44 -0.90
C ARG A 27 -1.77 -3.08 0.06
N ASN A 28 -1.13 -4.18 -0.34
CA ASN A 28 -0.17 -4.91 0.48
C ASN A 28 1.04 -4.06 0.87
N ASN A 29 1.63 -3.35 -0.09
CA ASN A 29 2.88 -2.62 0.14
C ASN A 29 2.66 -1.37 1.00
N VAL A 30 1.54 -0.67 0.81
CA VAL A 30 1.22 0.52 1.61
C VAL A 30 0.85 0.14 3.04
N ASP A 31 0.06 -0.91 3.24
CA ASP A 31 -0.27 -1.42 4.57
C ASP A 31 0.99 -1.80 5.34
N MET A 32 1.88 -2.55 4.71
CA MET A 32 3.17 -2.91 5.31
C MET A 32 4.00 -1.66 5.65
N ALA A 33 4.09 -0.68 4.75
CA ALA A 33 4.89 0.52 4.98
C ALA A 33 4.35 1.37 6.15
N ILE A 34 3.03 1.50 6.28
CA ILE A 34 2.38 2.20 7.42
C ILE A 34 2.69 1.48 8.73
N ASN A 35 2.59 0.16 8.76
CA ASN A 35 2.88 -0.62 9.95
C ASN A 35 4.36 -0.49 10.36
N ILE A 36 5.28 -0.57 9.41
CA ILE A 36 6.72 -0.33 9.66
C ILE A 36 6.96 1.09 10.20
N ALA A 37 6.32 2.11 9.63
CA ALA A 37 6.48 3.48 10.08
C ALA A 37 5.96 3.67 11.52
N ARG A 38 4.84 3.05 11.87
CA ARG A 38 4.29 3.07 13.24
C ARG A 38 5.22 2.38 14.24
N GLU A 39 5.75 1.22 13.90
CA GLU A 39 6.72 0.51 14.74
C GLU A 39 8.00 1.33 14.93
N ALA A 40 8.56 1.88 13.86
CA ALA A 40 9.75 2.72 13.92
C ALA A 40 9.52 3.96 14.79
N ARG A 41 8.36 4.62 14.66
CA ARG A 41 7.97 5.72 15.53
C ARG A 41 7.90 5.27 17.00
N GLN A 42 7.31 4.10 17.25
CA GLN A 42 7.18 3.55 18.61
C GLN A 42 8.55 3.29 19.25
N MET A 43 9.50 2.76 18.49
CA MET A 43 10.86 2.50 18.96
C MET A 43 11.59 3.76 19.40
N LEU A 44 11.29 4.91 18.82
CA LEU A 44 11.87 6.20 19.18
C LEU A 44 11.19 6.86 20.41
N GLY A 45 10.12 6.28 20.93
CA GLY A 45 9.38 6.86 22.05
C GLY A 45 8.86 8.26 21.75
N GLY A 46 8.99 9.19 22.71
CA GLY A 46 8.57 10.58 22.54
C GLY A 46 9.30 11.32 21.40
N MET A 47 10.54 10.95 21.10
CA MET A 47 11.29 11.54 20.00
C MET A 47 10.69 11.17 18.63
N GLY A 48 9.98 10.06 18.53
CA GLY A 48 9.35 9.60 17.29
C GLY A 48 8.19 10.48 16.80
N ILE A 49 7.65 11.37 17.63
CA ILE A 49 6.59 12.32 17.26
C ILE A 49 7.11 13.75 17.03
N THR A 50 8.42 13.96 17.14
CA THR A 50 9.04 15.26 16.91
C THR A 50 9.46 15.44 15.46
N GLY A 51 9.73 16.67 15.03
CA GLY A 51 10.28 16.96 13.71
C GLY A 51 11.76 16.66 13.55
N GLU A 52 12.48 16.36 14.65
CA GLU A 52 13.90 16.05 14.66
C GLU A 52 14.25 14.75 13.92
N TYR A 53 13.31 13.81 13.92
CA TYR A 53 13.43 12.52 13.23
C TYR A 53 12.42 12.42 12.10
N SER A 54 12.84 11.87 10.97
CA SER A 54 12.02 11.84 9.74
C SER A 54 10.83 10.91 9.77
N ILE A 55 10.72 10.02 10.77
CA ILE A 55 9.71 8.96 10.78
C ILE A 55 8.27 9.50 10.78
N MET A 56 8.02 10.58 11.50
CA MET A 56 6.68 11.20 11.53
C MET A 56 6.30 11.78 10.18
N ARG A 57 7.25 12.39 9.47
CA ARG A 57 7.06 12.87 8.09
C ARG A 57 6.72 11.72 7.14
N HIS A 58 7.41 10.58 7.25
CA HIS A 58 7.10 9.41 6.45
C HIS A 58 5.71 8.85 6.76
N SER A 59 5.32 8.83 8.03
CA SER A 59 3.97 8.41 8.43
C SER A 59 2.89 9.29 7.82
N MET A 60 3.06 10.62 7.85
CA MET A 60 2.13 11.56 7.22
C MET A 60 2.05 11.37 5.69
N ASN A 61 3.18 11.16 5.04
CA ASN A 61 3.20 10.88 3.60
C ASN A 61 2.49 9.57 3.26
N LEU A 62 2.64 8.54 4.09
CA LEU A 62 1.97 7.26 3.89
C LEU A 62 0.45 7.34 4.06
N GLU A 63 -0.06 8.24 4.90
CA GLU A 63 -1.51 8.53 4.96
C GLU A 63 -2.03 9.11 3.63
N SER A 64 -1.22 9.90 2.94
CA SER A 64 -1.56 10.34 1.57
C SER A 64 -1.51 9.17 0.59
N VAL A 65 -0.49 8.32 0.66
CA VAL A 65 -0.32 7.16 -0.24
C VAL A 65 -1.46 6.15 -0.09
N ILE A 66 -1.96 5.91 1.12
CA ILE A 66 -3.10 4.98 1.35
C ILE A 66 -4.41 5.53 0.76
N THR A 67 -4.49 6.84 0.59
CA THR A 67 -5.72 7.55 0.19
C THR A 67 -5.80 7.80 -1.31
N TYR A 68 -4.71 8.24 -1.94
CA TYR A 68 -4.72 8.67 -3.34
C TYR A 68 -4.52 7.51 -4.33
N GLU A 69 -4.82 7.77 -5.60
CA GLU A 69 -4.68 6.79 -6.71
C GLU A 69 -5.45 5.47 -6.45
N GLY A 70 -6.62 5.61 -5.87
CA GLY A 70 -7.44 4.52 -5.35
C GLY A 70 -7.18 4.30 -3.87
N THR A 71 -8.23 4.46 -3.05
CA THR A 71 -8.14 4.24 -1.62
C THR A 71 -7.85 2.77 -1.29
N HIS A 72 -7.37 2.53 -0.08
CA HIS A 72 -7.14 1.19 0.45
C HIS A 72 -8.36 0.27 0.30
N ASP A 73 -9.55 0.80 0.54
CA ASP A 73 -10.80 0.04 0.45
C ASP A 73 -11.22 -0.19 -1.01
N ILE A 74 -11.05 0.78 -1.90
CA ILE A 74 -11.31 0.59 -3.33
C ILE A 74 -10.43 -0.52 -3.91
N HIS A 75 -9.16 -0.58 -3.55
CA HIS A 75 -8.27 -1.66 -3.96
C HIS A 75 -8.68 -3.03 -3.40
N LEU A 76 -9.28 -3.07 -2.19
CA LEU A 76 -9.87 -4.29 -1.65
C LEU A 76 -11.06 -4.75 -2.50
N LEU A 77 -11.95 -3.84 -2.87
CA LEU A 77 -13.13 -4.15 -3.70
C LEU A 77 -12.74 -4.63 -5.11
N ILE A 78 -11.72 -4.01 -5.73
CA ILE A 78 -11.20 -4.44 -7.03
C ILE A 78 -10.62 -5.86 -6.94
N THR A 79 -9.85 -6.15 -5.91
CA THR A 79 -9.27 -7.49 -5.67
C THR A 79 -10.38 -8.50 -5.36
N GLY A 80 -11.37 -8.11 -4.56
CA GLY A 80 -12.53 -8.93 -4.25
C GLY A 80 -13.35 -9.31 -5.48
N LEU A 81 -13.58 -8.37 -6.40
CA LEU A 81 -14.23 -8.64 -7.69
C LEU A 81 -13.47 -9.69 -8.50
N ASP A 82 -12.15 -9.56 -8.58
CA ASP A 82 -11.31 -10.50 -9.34
C ASP A 82 -11.39 -11.93 -8.77
N ILE A 83 -11.41 -12.06 -7.44
CA ILE A 83 -11.44 -13.37 -6.76
C ILE A 83 -12.84 -14.00 -6.78
N THR A 84 -13.89 -13.20 -6.58
CA THR A 84 -15.25 -13.70 -6.35
C THR A 84 -16.17 -13.62 -7.57
N GLY A 85 -15.83 -12.77 -8.53
CA GLY A 85 -16.71 -12.38 -9.64
C GLY A 85 -17.89 -11.48 -9.23
N LEU A 86 -18.00 -11.09 -7.96
CA LEU A 86 -19.07 -10.26 -7.44
C LEU A 86 -18.67 -8.79 -7.44
N ASN A 87 -19.42 -7.96 -8.17
CA ASN A 87 -19.16 -6.53 -8.23
C ASN A 87 -19.80 -5.82 -7.02
N ALA A 88 -18.98 -5.11 -6.22
CA ALA A 88 -19.44 -4.28 -5.11
C ALA A 88 -19.92 -2.89 -5.56
N PHE A 89 -19.63 -2.49 -6.79
CA PHE A 89 -20.11 -1.26 -7.38
C PHE A 89 -21.40 -1.53 -8.18
N LYS A 90 -22.44 -0.75 -7.90
CA LYS A 90 -23.70 -0.78 -8.67
C LYS A 90 -23.73 0.31 -9.72
#